data_76ff0625c54d5e579fb7e521547aaeb8
#
_entry.id   76ff0625c54d5e579fb7e521547aaeb8
#
_cell.length_a   1.000
_cell.length_b   1.000
_cell.length_c   1.000
_cell.angle_alpha   90.00
_cell.angle_beta   90.00
_cell.angle_gamma   90.00
#
_symmetry.space_group_name_H-M   'P 1'
#
loop_
_entity.id
_entity.type
_entity.pdbx_description
1 polymer ?
#
loop_
_entity_poly.entity_id
_entity_poly.type
_entity_poly.pdbx_seq_one_letter_code
_entity_poly.pdbx_strand_id
1 'polypeptide(L)'
;MLYALLIILAVAVGEAIALFFQMKASRKQAAEQKQLLDDYQHRVDEQQKLLNDYRALEKNFDNVGEGYEQALLAFEKMEAEQEKNKKAYEALEKRAGALQDQCARYEEFSQKCREVFGPALNEMRAIAKNTGDSKLASLVGKISDMDDVDGQLAIGRTDNILVSQVADEAIAASGIDKITYLTFDKQIDPVAAATMLSTNLVKSVRALTHLLDNALKFTTEGTVTLKVAVDMDKMQAIYTVEDTGAGIEESEREHVFEPYVKLNQFFEGQGIGLTVARSIAQRLEGDVVLDTTYEGPGSRFVLTLPI
;
A
#
# COMPACT_ATOMS: atom_id res chain seq x y z
N MET A 1 -36.48 3.93 -8.97
CA MET A 1 -35.39 4.91 -8.98
C MET A 1 -34.15 4.39 -8.23
N LEU A 2 -34.27 3.92 -7.00
CA LEU A 2 -33.15 3.41 -6.17
C LEU A 2 -32.36 2.27 -6.86
N TYR A 3 -33.05 1.29 -7.46
CA TYR A 3 -32.43 0.15 -8.17
C TYR A 3 -31.63 0.56 -9.41
N ALA A 4 -32.12 1.56 -10.16
CA ALA A 4 -31.41 2.08 -11.34
C ALA A 4 -30.14 2.83 -10.92
N LEU A 5 -30.18 3.58 -9.81
CA LEU A 5 -29.02 4.26 -9.24
C LEU A 5 -27.96 3.25 -8.74
N LEU A 6 -28.40 2.15 -8.11
CA LEU A 6 -27.51 1.06 -7.64
C LEU A 6 -26.83 0.34 -8.81
N ILE A 7 -27.51 0.13 -9.92
CA ILE A 7 -26.92 -0.51 -11.11
C ILE A 7 -25.89 0.43 -11.76
N ILE A 8 -26.21 1.71 -11.89
CA ILE A 8 -25.30 2.72 -12.46
C ILE A 8 -24.07 2.85 -11.57
N LEU A 9 -24.25 2.86 -10.25
CA LEU A 9 -23.15 2.91 -9.30
C LEU A 9 -22.28 1.65 -9.36
N ALA A 10 -22.88 0.45 -9.47
CA ALA A 10 -22.14 -0.81 -9.57
C ALA A 10 -21.29 -0.88 -10.86
N VAL A 11 -21.79 -0.36 -11.99
CA VAL A 11 -21.04 -0.29 -13.25
C VAL A 11 -19.90 0.74 -13.13
N ALA A 12 -20.17 1.93 -12.60
CA ALA A 12 -19.14 2.96 -12.40
C ALA A 12 -18.04 2.50 -11.43
N VAL A 13 -18.41 1.77 -10.37
CA VAL A 13 -17.45 1.16 -9.44
C VAL A 13 -16.63 0.07 -10.13
N GLY A 14 -17.24 -0.76 -10.98
CA GLY A 14 -16.52 -1.78 -11.76
C GLY A 14 -15.48 -1.17 -12.69
N GLU A 15 -15.83 -0.07 -13.36
CA GLU A 15 -14.90 0.66 -14.23
C GLU A 15 -13.78 1.36 -13.43
N ALA A 16 -14.12 1.96 -12.28
CA ALA A 16 -13.13 2.56 -11.38
C ALA A 16 -12.13 1.51 -10.84
N ILE A 17 -12.61 0.31 -10.52
CA ILE A 17 -11.78 -0.84 -10.11
C ILE A 17 -10.81 -1.24 -11.21
N ALA A 18 -11.30 -1.42 -12.44
CA ALA A 18 -10.47 -1.80 -13.58
C ALA A 18 -9.40 -0.75 -13.87
N LEU A 19 -9.77 0.53 -13.83
CA LEU A 19 -8.85 1.65 -13.99
C LEU A 19 -7.80 1.73 -12.86
N PHE A 20 -8.20 1.45 -11.63
CA PHE A 20 -7.29 1.38 -10.48
C PHE A 20 -6.21 0.30 -10.67
N PHE A 21 -6.58 -0.91 -11.11
CA PHE A 21 -5.62 -1.98 -11.40
C PHE A 21 -4.64 -1.58 -12.50
N GLN A 22 -5.15 -0.94 -13.55
CA GLN A 22 -4.35 -0.47 -14.67
C GLN A 22 -3.36 0.61 -14.23
N MET A 23 -3.79 1.53 -13.35
CA MET A 23 -2.96 2.58 -12.77
C MET A 23 -1.82 2.02 -11.90
N LYS A 24 -2.10 1.03 -11.05
CA LYS A 24 -1.09 0.43 -10.18
C LYS A 24 -0.03 -0.34 -10.98
N ALA A 25 -0.44 -1.11 -11.98
CA ALA A 25 0.49 -1.76 -12.90
C ALA A 25 1.37 -0.74 -13.63
N SER A 26 0.79 0.40 -14.03
CA SER A 26 1.47 1.51 -14.68
C SER A 26 2.50 2.19 -13.75
N ARG A 27 2.16 2.39 -12.47
CA ARG A 27 3.10 2.97 -11.47
C ARG A 27 4.29 2.05 -11.19
N LYS A 28 4.07 0.74 -11.06
CA LYS A 28 5.15 -0.24 -10.90
C LYS A 28 6.07 -0.25 -12.13
N GLN A 29 5.48 -0.29 -13.33
CA GLN A 29 6.23 -0.19 -14.58
C GLN A 29 7.02 1.12 -14.70
N ALA A 30 6.46 2.26 -14.29
CA ALA A 30 7.14 3.54 -14.31
C ALA A 30 8.34 3.58 -13.35
N ALA A 31 8.22 2.99 -12.17
CA ALA A 31 9.31 2.88 -11.20
C ALA A 31 10.44 1.98 -11.72
N GLU A 32 10.11 0.80 -12.26
CA GLU A 32 11.07 -0.13 -12.88
C GLU A 32 11.77 0.51 -14.09
N GLN A 33 11.02 1.27 -14.90
CA GLN A 33 11.61 1.98 -16.05
C GLN A 33 12.50 3.14 -15.61
N LYS A 34 12.17 3.86 -14.54
CA LYS A 34 13.04 4.89 -13.99
C LYS A 34 14.36 4.30 -13.50
N GLN A 35 14.30 3.19 -12.77
CA GLN A 35 15.52 2.50 -12.33
C GLN A 35 16.36 2.02 -13.51
N LEU A 36 15.73 1.47 -14.54
CA LEU A 36 16.42 1.05 -15.76
C LEU A 36 17.05 2.26 -16.50
N LEU A 37 16.37 3.40 -16.51
CA LEU A 37 16.86 4.65 -17.08
C LEU A 37 18.12 5.15 -16.35
N ASP A 38 18.09 5.13 -15.01
CA ASP A 38 19.23 5.51 -14.17
C ASP A 38 20.42 4.57 -14.39
N ASP A 39 20.18 3.25 -14.53
CA ASP A 39 21.22 2.26 -14.85
C ASP A 39 21.80 2.45 -16.26
N TYR A 40 20.97 2.83 -17.24
CA TYR A 40 21.42 3.15 -18.58
C TYR A 40 22.25 4.44 -18.60
N GLN A 41 21.82 5.46 -17.87
CA GLN A 41 22.58 6.72 -17.75
C GLN A 41 23.99 6.45 -17.17
N HIS A 42 24.07 5.68 -16.10
CA HIS A 42 25.34 5.31 -15.49
C HIS A 42 26.27 4.58 -16.49
N ARG A 43 25.71 3.65 -17.28
CA ARG A 43 26.48 2.94 -18.32
C ARG A 43 26.92 3.86 -19.46
N VAL A 44 26.08 4.82 -19.84
CA VAL A 44 26.46 5.83 -20.87
C VAL A 44 27.57 6.70 -20.35
N ASP A 45 27.52 7.14 -19.09
CA ASP A 45 28.58 7.98 -18.49
C ASP A 45 29.91 7.22 -18.35
N GLU A 46 29.86 5.92 -17.97
CA GLU A 46 31.05 5.04 -17.95
C GLU A 46 31.66 4.86 -19.35
N GLN A 47 30.81 4.62 -20.36
CA GLN A 47 31.26 4.49 -21.74
C GLN A 47 31.86 5.82 -22.27
N GLN A 48 31.27 6.97 -21.90
CA GLN A 48 31.80 8.28 -22.27
C GLN A 48 33.19 8.53 -21.66
N LYS A 49 33.37 8.12 -20.40
CA LYS A 49 34.65 8.18 -19.70
C LYS A 49 35.69 7.31 -20.41
N LEU A 50 35.33 6.09 -20.74
CA LEU A 50 36.17 5.14 -21.46
C LEU A 50 36.57 5.68 -22.86
N LEU A 51 35.61 6.29 -23.56
CA LEU A 51 35.84 6.93 -24.86
C LEU A 51 36.83 8.11 -24.76
N ASN A 52 36.73 8.90 -23.70
CA ASN A 52 37.67 10.01 -23.46
C ASN A 52 39.08 9.49 -23.11
N ASP A 53 39.18 8.40 -22.37
CA ASP A 53 40.44 7.73 -22.04
C ASP A 53 41.09 7.15 -23.30
N TYR A 54 40.30 6.55 -24.21
CA TYR A 54 40.79 6.10 -25.53
C TYR A 54 41.25 7.25 -26.40
N ARG A 55 40.55 8.40 -26.44
CA ARG A 55 40.98 9.60 -27.16
C ARG A 55 42.31 10.19 -26.62
N ALA A 56 42.51 10.09 -25.31
CA ALA A 56 43.77 10.50 -24.69
C ALA A 56 44.92 9.53 -25.05
N LEU A 57 44.61 8.21 -25.12
CA LEU A 57 45.57 7.22 -25.60
C LEU A 57 45.95 7.42 -27.08
N GLU A 58 44.98 7.71 -27.92
CA GLU A 58 45.20 7.98 -29.38
C GLU A 58 46.23 9.08 -29.62
N LYS A 59 46.21 10.15 -28.81
CA LYS A 59 47.21 11.24 -28.86
C LYS A 59 48.64 10.79 -28.55
N ASN A 60 48.78 9.67 -27.81
CA ASN A 60 50.10 9.16 -27.40
C ASN A 60 50.62 8.03 -28.30
N PHE A 61 49.81 7.51 -29.24
CA PHE A 61 50.12 6.31 -30.02
C PHE A 61 50.62 6.59 -31.48
N ASP A 62 51.04 7.80 -31.81
CA ASP A 62 51.52 8.15 -33.14
C ASP A 62 52.74 7.31 -33.65
N ASN A 63 53.17 6.26 -32.88
CA ASN A 63 54.38 5.48 -33.19
C ASN A 63 54.28 3.93 -33.20
N VAL A 64 53.06 3.32 -33.17
CA VAL A 64 53.00 1.82 -33.15
C VAL A 64 51.93 1.27 -34.12
N GLY A 65 52.37 0.79 -35.29
CA GLY A 65 51.54 0.50 -36.46
C GLY A 65 50.52 -0.64 -36.37
N GLU A 66 50.75 -1.77 -35.70
CA GLU A 66 49.77 -2.90 -35.68
C GLU A 66 48.77 -2.83 -34.52
N GLY A 67 49.12 -2.18 -33.41
CA GLY A 67 48.19 -1.92 -32.30
C GLY A 67 47.17 -0.82 -32.59
N TYR A 68 47.49 0.08 -33.51
CA TYR A 68 46.65 1.21 -33.89
C TYR A 68 45.40 0.79 -34.66
N GLU A 69 45.49 -0.13 -35.61
CA GLU A 69 44.32 -0.61 -36.37
C GLU A 69 43.32 -1.35 -35.45
N GLN A 70 43.80 -2.13 -34.50
CA GLN A 70 42.93 -2.83 -33.54
C GLN A 70 42.25 -1.83 -32.57
N ALA A 71 42.99 -0.80 -32.11
CA ALA A 71 42.44 0.26 -31.27
C ALA A 71 41.42 1.12 -32.03
N LEU A 72 41.66 1.45 -33.30
CA LEU A 72 40.73 2.19 -34.15
C LEU A 72 39.41 1.40 -34.35
N LEU A 73 39.52 0.10 -34.62
CA LEU A 73 38.36 -0.76 -34.82
C LEU A 73 37.55 -0.92 -33.52
N ALA A 74 38.23 -0.96 -32.37
CA ALA A 74 37.58 -0.98 -31.05
C ALA A 74 36.88 0.35 -30.76
N PHE A 75 37.50 1.47 -31.14
CA PHE A 75 36.96 2.82 -31.00
C PHE A 75 35.68 3.00 -31.84
N GLU A 76 35.71 2.61 -33.14
CA GLU A 76 34.52 2.66 -34.00
C GLU A 76 33.36 1.80 -33.46
N LYS A 77 33.67 0.61 -32.93
CA LYS A 77 32.64 -0.25 -32.25
C LYS A 77 32.07 0.44 -31.03
N MET A 78 32.89 1.08 -30.20
CA MET A 78 32.43 1.80 -29.02
C MET A 78 31.58 3.02 -29.38
N GLU A 79 31.94 3.79 -30.40
CA GLU A 79 31.12 4.91 -30.88
C GLU A 79 29.76 4.43 -31.39
N ALA A 80 29.72 3.32 -32.14
CA ALA A 80 28.47 2.72 -32.61
C ALA A 80 27.58 2.22 -31.46
N GLU A 81 28.18 1.63 -30.43
CA GLU A 81 27.48 1.15 -29.27
C GLU A 81 26.99 2.32 -28.40
N GLN A 82 27.77 3.38 -28.25
CA GLN A 82 27.37 4.61 -27.55
C GLN A 82 26.20 5.30 -28.24
N GLU A 83 26.21 5.40 -29.57
CA GLU A 83 25.09 5.97 -30.32
C GLU A 83 23.82 5.12 -30.19
N LYS A 84 23.95 3.77 -30.16
CA LYS A 84 22.84 2.84 -29.90
C LYS A 84 22.27 3.02 -28.50
N ASN A 85 23.14 3.13 -27.49
CA ASN A 85 22.72 3.33 -26.10
C ASN A 85 22.06 4.70 -25.92
N LYS A 86 22.56 5.75 -26.55
CA LYS A 86 21.94 7.08 -26.55
C LYS A 86 20.50 7.05 -27.10
N LYS A 87 20.30 6.39 -28.25
CA LYS A 87 18.95 6.23 -28.83
C LYS A 87 18.02 5.42 -27.93
N ALA A 88 18.54 4.38 -27.27
CA ALA A 88 17.77 3.59 -26.32
C ALA A 88 17.38 4.41 -25.08
N TYR A 89 18.29 5.25 -24.57
CA TYR A 89 18.04 6.17 -23.48
C TYR A 89 16.94 7.18 -23.82
N GLU A 90 17.04 7.85 -24.98
CA GLU A 90 16.03 8.81 -25.45
C GLU A 90 14.64 8.16 -25.62
N ALA A 91 14.61 6.91 -26.10
CA ALA A 91 13.36 6.16 -26.22
C ALA A 91 12.73 5.80 -24.85
N LEU A 92 13.57 5.44 -23.86
CA LEU A 92 13.15 5.15 -22.49
C LEU A 92 12.67 6.40 -21.78
N GLU A 93 13.38 7.52 -21.93
CA GLU A 93 12.98 8.81 -21.36
C GLU A 93 11.61 9.26 -21.88
N LYS A 94 11.40 9.15 -23.20
CA LYS A 94 10.10 9.45 -23.82
C LYS A 94 8.99 8.55 -23.28
N ARG A 95 9.29 7.26 -23.05
CA ARG A 95 8.32 6.30 -22.53
C ARG A 95 8.02 6.55 -21.04
N ALA A 96 9.04 6.90 -20.26
CA ALA A 96 8.89 7.28 -18.85
C ALA A 96 8.02 8.55 -18.72
N GLY A 97 8.25 9.58 -19.54
CA GLY A 97 7.42 10.78 -19.60
C GLY A 97 5.96 10.47 -19.95
N ALA A 98 5.71 9.64 -20.95
CA ALA A 98 4.36 9.25 -21.35
C ALA A 98 3.62 8.49 -20.23
N LEU A 99 4.33 7.64 -19.48
CA LEU A 99 3.78 6.93 -18.32
C LEU A 99 3.48 7.88 -17.16
N GLN A 100 4.34 8.85 -16.92
CA GLN A 100 4.14 9.87 -15.89
C GLN A 100 2.89 10.71 -16.19
N ASP A 101 2.70 11.13 -17.45
CA ASP A 101 1.50 11.83 -17.91
C ASP A 101 0.24 10.96 -17.77
N GLN A 102 0.37 9.66 -18.02
CA GLN A 102 -0.73 8.71 -17.83
C GLN A 102 -1.09 8.58 -16.35
N CYS A 103 -0.11 8.46 -15.46
CA CYS A 103 -0.34 8.42 -14.02
C CYS A 103 -1.04 9.71 -13.53
N ALA A 104 -0.58 10.88 -13.99
CA ALA A 104 -1.19 12.16 -13.62
C ALA A 104 -2.68 12.24 -14.04
N ARG A 105 -3.00 11.78 -15.26
CA ARG A 105 -4.40 11.70 -15.71
C ARG A 105 -5.26 10.75 -14.87
N TYR A 106 -4.70 9.63 -14.44
CA TYR A 106 -5.41 8.70 -13.55
C TYR A 106 -5.64 9.28 -12.15
N GLU A 107 -4.66 10.01 -11.62
CA GLU A 107 -4.81 10.70 -10.34
C GLU A 107 -5.92 11.75 -10.40
N GLU A 108 -5.95 12.56 -11.46
CA GLU A 108 -7.02 13.54 -11.69
C GLU A 108 -8.39 12.86 -11.81
N PHE A 109 -8.49 11.77 -12.56
CA PHE A 109 -9.73 11.01 -12.70
C PHE A 109 -10.17 10.40 -11.36
N SER A 110 -9.25 9.80 -10.59
CA SER A 110 -9.53 9.25 -9.27
C SER A 110 -10.05 10.32 -8.31
N GLN A 111 -9.45 11.52 -8.35
CA GLN A 111 -9.91 12.64 -7.54
C GLN A 111 -11.33 13.10 -7.94
N LYS A 112 -11.62 13.23 -9.23
CA LYS A 112 -12.96 13.56 -9.72
C LYS A 112 -13.99 12.51 -9.32
N CYS A 113 -13.63 11.22 -9.37
CA CYS A 113 -14.49 10.15 -8.88
C CYS A 113 -14.82 10.32 -7.39
N ARG A 114 -13.82 10.64 -6.55
CA ARG A 114 -14.04 10.91 -5.12
C ARG A 114 -14.96 12.10 -4.87
N GLU A 115 -14.79 13.17 -5.62
CA GLU A 115 -15.62 14.37 -5.51
C GLU A 115 -17.08 14.12 -5.88
N VAL A 116 -17.31 13.32 -6.94
CA VAL A 116 -18.67 13.02 -7.43
C VAL A 116 -19.36 11.94 -6.60
N PHE A 117 -18.65 10.86 -6.28
CA PHE A 117 -19.24 9.69 -5.60
C PHE A 117 -19.15 9.76 -4.08
N GLY A 118 -18.22 10.54 -3.51
CA GLY A 118 -18.04 10.66 -2.07
C GLY A 118 -19.32 11.07 -1.33
N PRO A 119 -20.03 12.12 -1.75
CA PRO A 119 -21.30 12.51 -1.14
C PRO A 119 -22.35 11.39 -1.18
N ALA A 120 -22.52 10.73 -2.34
CA ALA A 120 -23.46 9.62 -2.50
C ALA A 120 -23.12 8.40 -1.61
N LEU A 121 -21.83 8.10 -1.45
CA LEU A 121 -21.36 7.03 -0.55
C LEU A 121 -21.65 7.37 0.92
N ASN A 122 -21.48 8.64 1.30
CA ASN A 122 -21.78 9.09 2.66
C ASN A 122 -23.29 9.02 2.94
N GLU A 123 -24.13 9.36 1.98
CA GLU A 123 -25.58 9.24 2.07
C GLU A 123 -26.00 7.76 2.17
N MET A 124 -25.44 6.87 1.37
CA MET A 124 -25.67 5.44 1.44
C MET A 124 -25.25 4.86 2.80
N ARG A 125 -24.12 5.33 3.37
CA ARG A 125 -23.65 4.94 4.70
C ARG A 125 -24.65 5.36 5.78
N ALA A 126 -25.18 6.57 5.70
CA ALA A 126 -26.21 7.06 6.60
C ALA A 126 -27.51 6.24 6.49
N ILE A 127 -27.92 5.89 5.28
CA ILE A 127 -29.10 5.03 5.03
C ILE A 127 -28.86 3.64 5.61
N ALA A 128 -27.70 3.01 5.36
CA ALA A 128 -27.35 1.69 5.89
C ALA A 128 -27.41 1.67 7.43
N LYS A 129 -26.87 2.71 8.07
CA LYS A 129 -26.89 2.88 9.52
C LYS A 129 -28.32 3.03 10.05
N ASN A 130 -29.15 3.81 9.40
CA ASN A 130 -30.53 4.08 9.83
C ASN A 130 -31.48 2.90 9.61
N THR A 131 -31.26 2.12 8.55
CA THR A 131 -32.10 0.94 8.22
C THR A 131 -31.63 -0.34 8.88
N GLY A 132 -30.40 -0.37 9.42
CA GLY A 132 -29.78 -1.59 9.95
C GLY A 132 -29.46 -2.62 8.86
N ASP A 133 -29.43 -2.21 7.57
CA ASP A 133 -29.14 -3.11 6.46
C ASP A 133 -27.62 -3.45 6.41
N SER A 134 -27.29 -4.60 6.99
CA SER A 134 -25.92 -5.10 7.08
C SER A 134 -25.27 -5.34 5.70
N LYS A 135 -26.08 -5.71 4.69
CA LYS A 135 -25.59 -5.96 3.33
C LYS A 135 -25.20 -4.64 2.64
N LEU A 136 -26.02 -3.62 2.78
CA LEU A 136 -25.73 -2.27 2.29
C LEU A 136 -24.51 -1.69 3.01
N ALA A 137 -24.42 -1.83 4.34
CA ALA A 137 -23.28 -1.40 5.14
C ALA A 137 -21.96 -2.06 4.66
N SER A 138 -21.99 -3.38 4.40
CA SER A 138 -20.86 -4.14 3.89
C SER A 138 -20.41 -3.66 2.49
N LEU A 139 -21.35 -3.40 1.58
CA LEU A 139 -21.05 -2.91 0.23
C LEU A 139 -20.44 -1.51 0.25
N VAL A 140 -21.02 -0.60 1.01
CA VAL A 140 -20.48 0.75 1.21
C VAL A 140 -19.10 0.69 1.86
N GLY A 141 -18.90 -0.25 2.78
CA GLY A 141 -17.61 -0.56 3.39
C GLY A 141 -16.56 -0.91 2.34
N LYS A 142 -16.82 -1.89 1.50
CA LYS A 142 -15.90 -2.35 0.44
C LYS A 142 -15.52 -1.25 -0.55
N ILE A 143 -16.47 -0.38 -0.92
CA ILE A 143 -16.19 0.77 -1.79
C ILE A 143 -15.27 1.80 -1.09
N SER A 144 -15.53 2.05 0.19
CA SER A 144 -14.68 2.95 1.00
C SER A 144 -13.25 2.39 1.19
N ASP A 145 -13.09 1.06 1.28
CA ASP A 145 -11.77 0.42 1.35
C ASP A 145 -10.93 0.69 0.10
N MET A 146 -11.57 0.71 -1.06
CA MET A 146 -10.86 0.98 -2.30
C MET A 146 -10.34 2.42 -2.37
N ASP A 147 -11.09 3.39 -1.84
CA ASP A 147 -10.63 4.78 -1.72
C ASP A 147 -9.46 4.90 -0.72
N ASP A 148 -9.46 4.09 0.33
CA ASP A 148 -8.42 4.10 1.35
C ASP A 148 -7.12 3.39 0.90
N VAL A 149 -7.17 2.43 -0.02
CA VAL A 149 -5.97 1.75 -0.56
C VAL A 149 -5.01 2.72 -1.24
N ASP A 150 -5.53 3.69 -1.99
CA ASP A 150 -4.73 4.62 -2.80
C ASP A 150 -4.72 6.05 -2.23
N GLY A 151 -5.28 6.24 -1.04
CA GLY A 151 -5.37 7.56 -0.40
C GLY A 151 -3.98 8.13 -0.08
N GLN A 152 -3.62 9.23 -0.73
CA GLN A 152 -2.34 9.93 -0.48
C GLN A 152 -2.50 11.13 0.46
N LEU A 153 -3.72 11.63 0.62
CA LEU A 153 -3.99 12.81 1.43
C LEU A 153 -3.99 12.44 2.93
N ALA A 154 -3.38 13.29 3.74
CA ALA A 154 -3.44 13.17 5.20
C ALA A 154 -4.90 13.17 5.67
N ILE A 155 -5.20 12.33 6.65
CA ILE A 155 -6.51 12.28 7.29
C ILE A 155 -6.51 13.28 8.46
N GLY A 156 -7.50 14.19 8.46
CA GLY A 156 -7.63 15.15 9.56
C GLY A 156 -7.91 14.43 10.88
N ARG A 157 -7.16 14.78 11.91
CA ARG A 157 -7.31 14.30 13.29
C ARG A 157 -8.33 15.19 14.01
N THR A 158 -9.62 14.95 13.76
CA THR A 158 -10.72 15.83 14.18
C THR A 158 -11.33 15.44 15.51
N ASP A 159 -11.07 14.20 15.95
CA ASP A 159 -11.70 13.63 17.13
C ASP A 159 -10.68 13.55 18.28
N ASN A 160 -11.16 13.84 19.48
CA ASN A 160 -10.38 13.69 20.71
C ASN A 160 -11.10 12.68 21.61
N ILE A 161 -10.58 11.46 21.68
CA ILE A 161 -11.24 10.29 22.24
C ILE A 161 -10.30 9.49 23.15
N LEU A 162 -10.81 8.55 23.91
CA LEU A 162 -9.94 7.63 24.64
C LEU A 162 -9.31 6.59 23.69
N VAL A 163 -8.05 6.24 23.95
CA VAL A 163 -7.35 5.17 23.25
C VAL A 163 -8.17 3.86 23.26
N SER A 164 -8.78 3.53 24.39
CA SER A 164 -9.63 2.34 24.55
C SER A 164 -10.89 2.36 23.66
N GLN A 165 -11.42 3.54 23.33
CA GLN A 165 -12.65 3.67 22.53
C GLN A 165 -12.46 3.12 21.11
N VAL A 166 -11.30 3.33 20.49
CA VAL A 166 -10.99 2.74 19.17
C VAL A 166 -11.07 1.22 19.22
N ALA A 167 -10.54 0.60 20.29
CA ALA A 167 -10.58 -0.84 20.48
C ALA A 167 -12.03 -1.33 20.67
N ASP A 168 -12.82 -0.65 21.51
CA ASP A 168 -14.20 -1.03 21.79
C ASP A 168 -15.08 -0.99 20.54
N GLU A 169 -14.96 0.09 19.76
CA GLU A 169 -15.73 0.24 18.52
C GLU A 169 -15.25 -0.74 17.43
N ALA A 170 -13.96 -1.05 17.35
CA ALA A 170 -13.43 -2.03 16.39
C ALA A 170 -13.88 -3.46 16.74
N ILE A 171 -13.90 -3.83 18.02
CA ILE A 171 -14.45 -5.11 18.49
C ILE A 171 -15.93 -5.22 18.12
N ALA A 172 -16.71 -4.17 18.39
CA ALA A 172 -18.12 -4.15 18.04
C ALA A 172 -18.37 -4.23 16.53
N ALA A 173 -17.50 -3.60 15.72
CA ALA A 173 -17.60 -3.59 14.25
C ALA A 173 -17.22 -4.95 13.63
N SER A 174 -16.16 -5.61 14.12
CA SER A 174 -15.74 -6.94 13.66
C SER A 174 -16.67 -8.05 14.19
N GLY A 175 -17.31 -7.82 15.35
CA GLY A 175 -18.14 -8.82 16.02
C GLY A 175 -17.36 -9.99 16.58
N ILE A 176 -16.04 -9.85 16.77
CA ILE A 176 -15.14 -10.91 17.23
C ILE A 176 -15.53 -11.43 18.64
N ASP A 177 -16.09 -10.57 19.47
CA ASP A 177 -16.61 -10.90 20.81
C ASP A 177 -17.83 -11.82 20.81
N LYS A 178 -18.50 -11.96 19.65
CA LYS A 178 -19.70 -12.81 19.48
C LYS A 178 -19.37 -14.18 18.88
N ILE A 179 -18.14 -14.39 18.48
CA ILE A 179 -17.69 -15.63 17.88
C ILE A 179 -17.52 -16.71 18.95
N THR A 180 -18.03 -17.92 18.70
CA THR A 180 -18.04 -19.01 19.67
C THR A 180 -17.01 -20.12 19.40
N TYR A 181 -16.40 -20.15 18.20
CA TYR A 181 -15.44 -21.18 17.82
C TYR A 181 -13.99 -20.82 18.15
N LEU A 182 -13.73 -19.58 18.60
CA LEU A 182 -12.42 -19.14 19.08
C LEU A 182 -12.56 -18.39 20.42
N THR A 183 -11.44 -18.25 21.12
CA THR A 183 -11.35 -17.44 22.34
C THR A 183 -10.87 -16.04 21.94
N PHE A 184 -11.64 -15.01 22.33
CA PHE A 184 -11.18 -13.63 22.19
C PHE A 184 -10.75 -13.08 23.55
N ASP A 185 -9.54 -12.57 23.63
CA ASP A 185 -8.97 -11.94 24.82
C ASP A 185 -8.66 -10.47 24.57
N LYS A 186 -9.22 -9.59 25.40
CA LYS A 186 -9.03 -8.15 25.35
C LYS A 186 -8.22 -7.69 26.55
N GLN A 187 -7.04 -7.15 26.30
CA GLN A 187 -6.11 -6.63 27.31
C GLN A 187 -5.89 -5.13 27.09
N ILE A 188 -6.33 -4.31 28.04
CA ILE A 188 -6.11 -2.85 27.99
C ILE A 188 -5.24 -2.44 29.17
N ASP A 189 -4.09 -1.82 28.86
CA ASP A 189 -3.26 -1.21 29.89
C ASP A 189 -4.02 -0.07 30.59
N PRO A 190 -3.96 0.04 31.92
CA PRO A 190 -4.61 1.11 32.66
C PRO A 190 -4.24 2.52 32.19
N VAL A 191 -3.00 2.73 31.74
CA VAL A 191 -2.55 4.02 31.16
C VAL A 191 -3.28 4.27 29.84
N ALA A 192 -3.38 3.26 28.95
CA ALA A 192 -4.10 3.37 27.69
C ALA A 192 -5.60 3.66 27.89
N ALA A 193 -6.19 3.07 28.92
CA ALA A 193 -7.61 3.29 29.24
C ALA A 193 -7.92 4.75 29.65
N ALA A 194 -6.93 5.47 30.17
CA ALA A 194 -7.07 6.87 30.63
C ALA A 194 -6.47 7.91 29.66
N THR A 195 -5.78 7.47 28.61
CA THR A 195 -5.09 8.36 27.67
C THR A 195 -6.02 8.83 26.56
N MET A 196 -5.96 10.14 26.29
CA MET A 196 -6.69 10.75 25.17
C MET A 196 -5.87 10.59 23.87
N LEU A 197 -6.56 10.33 22.78
CA LEU A 197 -6.01 10.19 21.45
C LEU A 197 -6.65 11.22 20.52
N SER A 198 -5.83 12.04 19.88
CA SER A 198 -6.29 12.91 18.79
C SER A 198 -6.19 12.16 17.48
N THR A 199 -7.31 11.83 16.84
CA THR A 199 -7.34 11.00 15.64
C THR A 199 -8.61 11.24 14.81
N ASN A 200 -8.83 10.45 13.78
CA ASN A 200 -10.12 10.28 13.12
C ASN A 200 -10.71 8.94 13.57
N LEU A 201 -11.72 8.99 14.44
CA LEU A 201 -12.30 7.80 15.07
C LEU A 201 -12.74 6.77 14.03
N VAL A 202 -13.51 7.19 13.01
CA VAL A 202 -14.05 6.28 12.00
C VAL A 202 -12.95 5.55 11.24
N LYS A 203 -11.88 6.26 10.89
CA LYS A 203 -10.75 5.69 10.16
C LYS A 203 -9.87 4.80 11.05
N SER A 204 -9.59 5.22 12.28
CA SER A 204 -8.83 4.41 13.25
C SER A 204 -9.54 3.11 13.60
N VAL A 205 -10.86 3.17 13.86
CA VAL A 205 -11.71 1.98 14.08
C VAL A 205 -11.63 1.05 12.86
N ARG A 206 -11.73 1.60 11.64
CA ARG A 206 -11.67 0.81 10.42
C ARG A 206 -10.33 0.09 10.26
N ALA A 207 -9.21 0.79 10.50
CA ALA A 207 -7.88 0.18 10.42
C ALA A 207 -7.76 -1.00 11.40
N LEU A 208 -8.18 -0.82 12.65
CA LEU A 208 -8.13 -1.89 13.65
C LEU A 208 -9.11 -3.03 13.33
N THR A 209 -10.30 -2.72 12.81
CA THR A 209 -11.28 -3.72 12.36
C THR A 209 -10.69 -4.64 11.29
N HIS A 210 -9.97 -4.09 10.30
CA HIS A 210 -9.31 -4.94 9.30
C HIS A 210 -8.28 -5.90 9.88
N LEU A 211 -7.57 -5.51 10.94
CA LEU A 211 -6.64 -6.42 11.65
C LEU A 211 -7.41 -7.51 12.40
N LEU A 212 -8.49 -7.18 13.08
CA LEU A 212 -9.35 -8.15 13.78
C LEU A 212 -10.03 -9.11 12.80
N ASP A 213 -10.56 -8.60 11.68
CA ASP A 213 -11.18 -9.42 10.63
C ASP A 213 -10.14 -10.38 10.00
N ASN A 214 -8.90 -9.90 9.84
CA ASN A 214 -7.81 -10.74 9.36
C ASN A 214 -7.50 -11.88 10.36
N ALA A 215 -7.39 -11.56 11.65
CA ALA A 215 -7.18 -12.55 12.70
C ALA A 215 -8.32 -13.58 12.74
N LEU A 216 -9.60 -13.14 12.68
CA LEU A 216 -10.78 -14.00 12.59
C LEU A 216 -10.72 -14.94 11.39
N LYS A 217 -10.34 -14.42 10.26
CA LYS A 217 -10.31 -15.16 8.99
C LYS A 217 -9.29 -16.29 8.98
N PHE A 218 -8.14 -16.08 9.62
CA PHE A 218 -7.01 -17.03 9.57
C PHE A 218 -6.89 -17.89 10.85
N THR A 219 -7.75 -17.67 11.84
CA THR A 219 -7.82 -18.48 13.07
C THR A 219 -9.11 -19.30 13.07
N THR A 220 -9.03 -20.57 12.67
CA THR A 220 -10.17 -21.48 12.66
C THR A 220 -10.48 -22.02 14.06
N GLU A 221 -9.46 -22.22 14.87
CA GLU A 221 -9.52 -22.63 16.27
C GLU A 221 -8.38 -21.96 17.03
N GLY A 222 -8.60 -21.61 18.29
CA GLY A 222 -7.57 -21.01 19.14
C GLY A 222 -7.96 -19.67 19.73
N THR A 223 -7.01 -18.74 19.78
CA THR A 223 -7.17 -17.47 20.49
C THR A 223 -6.77 -16.29 19.59
N VAL A 224 -7.56 -15.23 19.66
CA VAL A 224 -7.18 -13.91 19.16
C VAL A 224 -7.10 -12.96 20.36
N THR A 225 -5.96 -12.30 20.53
CA THR A 225 -5.72 -11.35 21.62
C THR A 225 -5.55 -9.94 21.06
N LEU A 226 -6.34 -9.00 21.59
CA LEU A 226 -6.14 -7.57 21.34
C LEU A 226 -5.52 -6.93 22.57
N LYS A 227 -4.27 -6.46 22.46
CA LYS A 227 -3.59 -5.69 23.49
C LYS A 227 -3.58 -4.21 23.13
N VAL A 228 -3.90 -3.36 24.08
CA VAL A 228 -3.93 -1.90 23.91
C VAL A 228 -3.00 -1.29 24.96
N ALA A 229 -1.99 -0.60 24.50
CA ALA A 229 -0.98 0.05 25.35
C ALA A 229 -0.67 1.47 24.83
N VAL A 230 0.10 2.21 25.60
CA VAL A 230 0.60 3.53 25.23
C VAL A 230 2.09 3.58 25.51
N ASP A 231 2.85 4.00 24.52
CA ASP A 231 4.26 4.35 24.65
C ASP A 231 4.36 5.86 24.86
N MET A 232 4.55 6.28 26.12
CA MET A 232 4.63 7.68 26.49
C MET A 232 5.94 8.35 26.02
N ASP A 233 6.99 7.58 25.82
CA ASP A 233 8.28 8.10 25.32
C ASP A 233 8.19 8.45 23.82
N LYS A 234 7.46 7.66 23.07
CA LYS A 234 7.21 7.88 21.64
C LYS A 234 5.91 8.66 21.38
N MET A 235 5.13 8.94 22.40
CA MET A 235 3.80 9.57 22.27
C MET A 235 2.91 8.79 21.27
N GLN A 236 2.78 7.47 21.47
CA GLN A 236 2.03 6.58 20.56
C GLN A 236 1.06 5.67 21.33
N ALA A 237 -0.15 5.58 20.81
CA ALA A 237 -1.07 4.51 21.15
C ALA A 237 -0.74 3.27 20.30
N ILE A 238 -0.70 2.10 20.94
CA ILE A 238 -0.28 0.83 20.34
C ILE A 238 -1.44 -0.17 20.49
N TYR A 239 -1.90 -0.70 19.36
CA TYR A 239 -2.90 -1.75 19.28
C TYR A 239 -2.24 -2.99 18.68
N THR A 240 -2.08 -4.04 19.46
CA THR A 240 -1.46 -5.29 19.03
C THR A 240 -2.53 -6.36 18.90
N VAL A 241 -2.68 -6.89 17.69
CA VAL A 241 -3.55 -8.03 17.39
C VAL A 241 -2.69 -9.27 17.20
N GLU A 242 -2.83 -10.23 18.11
CA GLU A 242 -2.15 -11.53 18.06
C GLU A 242 -3.18 -12.61 17.75
N ASP A 243 -2.85 -13.50 16.84
CA ASP A 243 -3.66 -14.67 16.54
C ASP A 243 -2.84 -15.96 16.67
N THR A 244 -3.53 -17.07 16.89
CA THR A 244 -2.93 -18.41 16.91
C THR A 244 -3.26 -19.21 15.64
N GLY A 245 -3.50 -18.50 14.54
CA GLY A 245 -3.90 -19.07 13.26
C GLY A 245 -2.75 -19.67 12.47
N ALA A 246 -2.90 -19.70 11.15
CA ALA A 246 -1.96 -20.34 10.25
C ALA A 246 -0.56 -19.68 10.19
N GLY A 247 -0.43 -18.45 10.68
CA GLY A 247 0.80 -17.66 10.55
C GLY A 247 1.09 -17.20 9.13
N ILE A 248 2.28 -16.62 8.94
CA ILE A 248 2.72 -16.07 7.65
C ILE A 248 4.13 -16.58 7.36
N GLU A 249 4.30 -17.25 6.22
CA GLU A 249 5.60 -17.75 5.78
C GLU A 249 6.59 -16.60 5.58
N GLU A 250 7.87 -16.85 5.84
CA GLU A 250 8.92 -15.82 5.78
C GLU A 250 8.99 -15.13 4.40
N SER A 251 8.84 -15.92 3.34
CA SER A 251 8.81 -15.44 1.94
C SER A 251 7.66 -14.49 1.63
N GLU A 252 6.57 -14.56 2.40
CA GLU A 252 5.35 -13.78 2.17
C GLU A 252 5.27 -12.50 3.03
N ARG A 253 6.13 -12.41 4.08
CA ARG A 253 6.07 -11.30 5.07
C ARG A 253 6.27 -9.92 4.46
N GLU A 254 7.08 -9.80 3.43
CA GLU A 254 7.32 -8.52 2.73
C GLU A 254 6.11 -8.10 1.89
N HIS A 255 5.30 -9.05 1.44
CA HIS A 255 4.21 -8.83 0.49
C HIS A 255 2.82 -8.72 1.13
N VAL A 256 2.67 -8.97 2.45
CA VAL A 256 1.36 -8.99 3.12
C VAL A 256 0.59 -7.67 3.06
N PHE A 257 1.29 -6.56 2.90
CA PHE A 257 0.71 -5.23 2.76
C PHE A 257 0.49 -4.80 1.30
N GLU A 258 0.91 -5.60 0.34
CA GLU A 258 0.62 -5.33 -1.06
C GLU A 258 -0.88 -5.56 -1.34
N PRO A 259 -1.58 -4.64 -2.01
CA PRO A 259 -2.98 -4.82 -2.31
C PRO A 259 -3.18 -6.00 -3.26
N TYR A 260 -4.28 -6.74 -3.02
CA TYR A 260 -4.72 -7.90 -3.79
C TYR A 260 -3.82 -9.14 -3.65
N VAL A 261 -2.82 -9.12 -2.78
CA VAL A 261 -2.06 -10.30 -2.40
C VAL A 261 -2.94 -11.16 -1.49
N LYS A 262 -3.11 -12.42 -1.87
CA LYS A 262 -3.77 -13.45 -1.08
C LYS A 262 -2.78 -14.58 -0.84
N LEU A 263 -2.37 -14.78 0.38
CA LEU A 263 -1.49 -15.88 0.77
C LEU A 263 -2.19 -17.25 0.62
N ASN A 264 -3.51 -17.26 0.71
CA ASN A 264 -4.31 -18.46 0.51
C ASN A 264 -5.58 -18.12 -0.30
N GLN A 265 -5.73 -18.77 -1.46
CA GLN A 265 -6.86 -18.55 -2.39
C GLN A 265 -8.19 -19.14 -1.88
N PHE A 266 -8.15 -20.04 -0.91
CA PHE A 266 -9.36 -20.66 -0.35
C PHE A 266 -10.14 -19.75 0.60
N PHE A 267 -9.53 -18.68 1.12
CA PHE A 267 -10.24 -17.76 1.98
C PHE A 267 -10.90 -16.64 1.18
N GLU A 268 -12.17 -16.35 1.51
CA GLU A 268 -12.91 -15.24 0.93
C GLU A 268 -12.27 -13.89 1.27
N GLY A 269 -12.34 -12.93 0.35
CA GLY A 269 -11.88 -11.57 0.54
C GLY A 269 -11.10 -11.04 -0.67
N GLN A 270 -10.89 -9.72 -0.72
CA GLN A 270 -10.26 -9.04 -1.84
C GLN A 270 -8.72 -8.93 -1.72
N GLY A 271 -8.13 -9.27 -0.56
CA GLY A 271 -6.69 -9.10 -0.31
C GLY A 271 -6.26 -7.64 -0.14
N ILE A 272 -7.17 -6.76 0.31
CA ILE A 272 -6.88 -5.33 0.50
C ILE A 272 -6.88 -4.89 1.97
N GLY A 273 -7.37 -5.71 2.90
CA GLY A 273 -7.60 -5.30 4.28
C GLY A 273 -6.36 -4.78 5.00
N LEU A 274 -5.23 -5.50 4.90
CA LEU A 274 -3.96 -5.07 5.50
C LEU A 274 -3.39 -3.81 4.82
N THR A 275 -3.53 -3.70 3.50
CA THR A 275 -3.14 -2.50 2.75
C THR A 275 -3.95 -1.28 3.19
N VAL A 276 -5.27 -1.43 3.34
CA VAL A 276 -6.19 -0.38 3.83
C VAL A 276 -5.81 0.02 5.26
N ALA A 277 -5.63 -0.94 6.15
CA ALA A 277 -5.24 -0.67 7.53
C ALA A 277 -3.95 0.15 7.60
N ARG A 278 -2.94 -0.24 6.85
CA ARG A 278 -1.65 0.45 6.81
C ARG A 278 -1.74 1.82 6.16
N SER A 279 -2.46 1.95 5.04
CA SER A 279 -2.68 3.24 4.36
C SER A 279 -3.39 4.23 5.29
N ILE A 280 -4.44 3.81 5.99
CA ILE A 280 -5.13 4.66 6.97
C ILE A 280 -4.19 5.08 8.10
N ALA A 281 -3.45 4.13 8.68
CA ALA A 281 -2.52 4.42 9.78
C ALA A 281 -1.45 5.44 9.36
N GLN A 282 -0.82 5.26 8.21
CA GLN A 282 0.20 6.16 7.68
C GLN A 282 -0.36 7.57 7.41
N ARG A 283 -1.57 7.67 6.92
CA ARG A 283 -2.26 8.96 6.70
C ARG A 283 -2.69 9.64 8.00
N LEU A 284 -2.73 8.90 9.11
CA LEU A 284 -2.90 9.38 10.48
C LEU A 284 -1.56 9.56 11.20
N GLU A 285 -0.43 9.54 10.48
CA GLU A 285 0.94 9.69 10.99
C GLU A 285 1.40 8.52 11.89
N GLY A 286 0.73 7.37 11.78
CA GLY A 286 1.10 6.11 12.41
C GLY A 286 1.59 5.07 11.42
N ASP A 287 1.55 3.79 11.79
CA ASP A 287 1.82 2.67 10.87
C ASP A 287 1.13 1.38 11.32
N VAL A 288 1.05 0.41 10.40
CA VAL A 288 0.71 -0.99 10.70
C VAL A 288 1.88 -1.86 10.27
N VAL A 289 2.40 -2.64 11.19
CA VAL A 289 3.53 -3.54 10.93
C VAL A 289 3.19 -4.98 11.33
N LEU A 290 3.78 -5.93 10.63
CA LEU A 290 3.85 -7.33 11.05
C LEU A 290 5.07 -7.47 11.96
N ASP A 291 4.86 -7.96 13.19
CA ASP A 291 5.97 -8.25 14.11
C ASP A 291 6.64 -9.56 13.70
N THR A 292 7.74 -9.44 12.98
CA THR A 292 8.54 -10.59 12.50
C THR A 292 9.35 -11.26 13.61
N THR A 293 9.45 -10.64 14.79
CA THR A 293 10.15 -11.22 15.97
C THR A 293 9.22 -12.06 16.83
N TYR A 294 7.93 -12.12 16.49
CA TYR A 294 6.96 -12.94 17.19
C TYR A 294 7.21 -14.43 16.91
N GLU A 295 7.55 -15.17 17.95
CA GLU A 295 7.81 -16.61 17.90
C GLU A 295 6.60 -17.48 18.30
N GLY A 296 5.47 -16.83 18.59
CA GLY A 296 4.23 -17.54 18.92
C GLY A 296 3.56 -18.18 17.72
N PRO A 297 2.56 -19.04 17.94
CA PRO A 297 1.74 -19.56 16.86
C PRO A 297 0.97 -18.41 16.20
N GLY A 298 0.77 -18.45 14.87
CA GLY A 298 0.01 -17.46 14.12
C GLY A 298 0.79 -16.20 13.79
N SER A 299 0.13 -15.06 13.87
CA SER A 299 0.71 -13.76 13.49
C SER A 299 0.47 -12.68 14.55
N ARG A 300 1.32 -11.65 14.52
CA ARG A 300 1.17 -10.45 15.35
C ARG A 300 1.25 -9.22 14.48
N PHE A 301 0.14 -8.46 14.44
CA PHE A 301 0.08 -7.17 13.78
C PHE A 301 0.02 -6.05 14.83
N VAL A 302 0.76 -4.98 14.57
CA VAL A 302 0.83 -3.83 15.47
C VAL A 302 0.42 -2.57 14.71
N LEU A 303 -0.67 -1.94 15.15
CA LEU A 303 -1.11 -0.62 14.71
C LEU A 303 -0.63 0.41 15.72
N THR A 304 0.06 1.43 15.24
CA THR A 304 0.48 2.59 16.04
C THR A 304 -0.20 3.85 15.56
N LEU A 305 -0.64 4.69 16.47
CA LEU A 305 -1.21 6.02 16.19
C LEU A 305 -0.57 7.05 17.12
N PRO A 306 -0.20 8.25 16.66
CA PRO A 306 0.33 9.30 17.51
C PRO A 306 -0.77 9.85 18.43
N ILE A 307 -0.43 10.10 19.70
CA ILE A 307 -1.33 10.65 20.71
C ILE A 307 -1.50 12.16 20.51
#